data_142329f990ca41a4a201639394f1d0cd
#
_entry.id   142329f990ca41a4a201639394f1d0cd
#
_cell.length_a   1.000
_cell.length_b   1.000
_cell.length_c   1.000
_cell.angle_alpha   90.00
_cell.angle_beta   90.00
_cell.angle_gamma   90.00
#
_symmetry.space_group_name_H-M   'P 1'
#
loop_
_entity.id
_entity.type
_entity.pdbx_description
1 polymer ?
#
loop_
_entity_poly.entity_id
_entity_poly.type
_entity_poly.pdbx_seq_one_letter_code
_entity_poly.pdbx_strand_id
1 'polypeptide(L)'
;MNNPLSRRIAALGHAAAALLAGLGAFARLFAVILARSGILLRRPRLVAQQVHFIGNHSLLIIGVSGLFVGFVLGLQGYYTLNRYGSEEALGLLVALSLTRELGPVVTALLFAGRAGTSLTAEIGLMKAGEQLSAMEVMAVDPIRRVLVPRFWGGVIAMPVLAAVFSMVGILGGWFVGVILIGIDPGAFWSQMQGGVDVVDDVLNGVIKSLVFGIVVTLIALHQGWAAQATPEGVSRATTRTVVNGALAVLGLDFLLTALMFAH
;
A
#
# COMPACT_ATOMS: atom_id res chain seq x y z
N MET A 1 -18.95 -35.22 -30.92
CA MET A 1 -18.19 -35.93 -29.86
C MET A 1 -17.42 -34.87 -29.06
N ASN A 2 -17.97 -34.49 -27.91
CA ASN A 2 -17.35 -33.46 -27.04
C ASN A 2 -16.44 -34.12 -26.02
N ASN A 3 -15.17 -34.23 -26.36
CA ASN A 3 -14.18 -34.83 -25.45
C ASN A 3 -14.02 -33.92 -24.19
N PRO A 4 -14.21 -34.41 -22.96
CA PRO A 4 -14.08 -33.62 -21.74
C PRO A 4 -12.67 -33.03 -21.57
N LEU A 5 -11.64 -33.64 -22.12
CA LEU A 5 -10.26 -33.11 -22.16
C LEU A 5 -10.13 -31.84 -23.01
N SER A 6 -10.75 -31.84 -24.20
CA SER A 6 -10.70 -30.64 -25.06
C SER A 6 -11.38 -29.42 -24.43
N ARG A 7 -12.47 -29.62 -23.69
CA ARG A 7 -13.14 -28.55 -22.91
C ARG A 7 -12.27 -28.01 -21.79
N ARG A 8 -11.54 -28.88 -21.07
CA ARG A 8 -10.61 -28.45 -20.02
C ARG A 8 -9.41 -27.67 -20.58
N ILE A 9 -8.83 -28.13 -21.68
CA ILE A 9 -7.74 -27.43 -22.37
C ILE A 9 -8.21 -26.06 -22.90
N ALA A 10 -9.40 -26.01 -23.52
CA ALA A 10 -9.98 -24.74 -23.97
C ALA A 10 -10.26 -23.78 -22.80
N ALA A 11 -10.78 -24.29 -21.67
CA ALA A 11 -10.99 -23.47 -20.45
C ALA A 11 -9.69 -22.90 -19.89
N LEU A 12 -8.62 -23.70 -19.84
CA LEU A 12 -7.28 -23.24 -19.43
C LEU A 12 -6.73 -22.18 -20.40
N GLY A 13 -6.89 -22.41 -21.71
CA GLY A 13 -6.48 -21.42 -22.73
C GLY A 13 -7.24 -20.11 -22.61
N HIS A 14 -8.57 -20.15 -22.39
CA HIS A 14 -9.37 -18.95 -22.15
C HIS A 14 -8.98 -18.25 -20.84
N ALA A 15 -8.70 -18.97 -19.77
CA ALA A 15 -8.25 -18.38 -18.51
C ALA A 15 -6.87 -17.70 -18.67
N ALA A 16 -5.92 -18.35 -19.34
CA ALA A 16 -4.61 -17.75 -19.61
C ALA A 16 -4.71 -16.50 -20.50
N ALA A 17 -5.52 -16.55 -21.56
CA ALA A 17 -5.77 -15.40 -22.42
C ALA A 17 -6.44 -14.24 -21.68
N ALA A 18 -7.39 -14.53 -20.78
CA ALA A 18 -8.04 -13.51 -19.95
C ALA A 18 -7.06 -12.87 -18.96
N LEU A 19 -6.15 -13.65 -18.37
CA LEU A 19 -5.09 -13.13 -17.51
C LEU A 19 -4.13 -12.21 -18.28
N LEU A 20 -3.67 -12.63 -19.45
CA LEU A 20 -2.79 -11.83 -20.29
C LEU A 20 -3.47 -10.54 -20.77
N ALA A 21 -4.75 -10.61 -21.17
CA ALA A 21 -5.53 -9.44 -21.52
C ALA A 21 -5.72 -8.48 -20.35
N GLY A 22 -5.94 -9.02 -19.13
CA GLY A 22 -6.04 -8.25 -17.90
C GLY A 22 -4.72 -7.52 -17.57
N LEU A 23 -3.59 -8.23 -17.64
CA LEU A 23 -2.26 -7.65 -17.44
C LEU A 23 -1.95 -6.58 -18.50
N GLY A 24 -2.30 -6.83 -19.76
CA GLY A 24 -2.16 -5.85 -20.86
C GLY A 24 -2.98 -4.59 -20.63
N ALA A 25 -4.24 -4.71 -20.17
CA ALA A 25 -5.09 -3.56 -19.84
C ALA A 25 -4.53 -2.75 -18.66
N PHE A 26 -4.01 -3.45 -17.63
CA PHE A 26 -3.36 -2.84 -16.49
C PHE A 26 -2.10 -2.07 -16.88
N ALA A 27 -1.20 -2.69 -17.64
CA ALA A 27 0.02 -2.05 -18.15
C ALA A 27 -0.28 -0.85 -19.06
N ARG A 28 -1.30 -0.98 -19.93
CA ARG A 28 -1.74 0.13 -20.79
C ARG A 28 -2.27 1.31 -19.96
N LEU A 29 -3.08 1.06 -18.92
CA LEU A 29 -3.58 2.12 -18.06
C LEU A 29 -2.41 2.83 -17.37
N PHE A 30 -1.45 2.08 -16.84
CA PHE A 30 -0.25 2.62 -16.21
C PHE A 30 0.55 3.51 -17.18
N ALA A 31 0.83 3.02 -18.39
CA ALA A 31 1.54 3.78 -19.41
C ALA A 31 0.82 5.09 -19.78
N VAL A 32 -0.52 5.05 -19.91
CA VAL A 32 -1.31 6.24 -20.20
C VAL A 32 -1.31 7.24 -19.05
N ILE A 33 -1.38 6.78 -17.79
CA ILE A 33 -1.27 7.64 -16.60
C ILE A 33 0.10 8.33 -16.59
N LEU A 34 1.19 7.57 -16.81
CA LEU A 34 2.55 8.14 -16.85
C LEU A 34 2.71 9.14 -18.00
N ALA A 35 2.27 8.81 -19.21
CA ALA A 35 2.35 9.71 -20.37
C ALA A 35 1.58 11.03 -20.14
N ARG A 36 0.52 11.00 -19.34
CA ARG A 36 -0.32 12.17 -19.03
C ARG A 36 0.08 12.89 -17.74
N SER A 37 1.12 12.41 -17.03
CA SER A 37 1.58 12.96 -15.74
C SER A 37 2.17 14.36 -15.83
N GLY A 38 2.43 14.90 -17.03
CA GLY A 38 2.86 16.30 -17.22
C GLY A 38 1.92 17.34 -16.61
N ILE A 39 0.68 16.97 -16.24
CA ILE A 39 -0.25 17.86 -15.54
C ILE A 39 0.20 18.16 -14.09
N LEU A 40 1.05 17.34 -13.47
CA LEU A 40 1.58 17.58 -12.13
C LEU A 40 2.31 18.92 -12.05
N LEU A 41 3.14 19.18 -13.04
CA LEU A 41 3.92 20.43 -13.12
C LEU A 41 3.02 21.66 -13.35
N ARG A 42 1.92 21.48 -14.10
CA ARG A 42 1.00 22.57 -14.43
C ARG A 42 -0.07 22.84 -13.36
N ARG A 43 -0.46 21.81 -12.59
CA ARG A 43 -1.53 21.90 -11.59
C ARG A 43 -1.20 21.08 -10.33
N PRO A 44 -0.13 21.42 -9.57
CA PRO A 44 0.30 20.65 -8.40
C PRO A 44 -0.75 20.64 -7.29
N ARG A 45 -1.60 21.68 -7.24
CA ARG A 45 -2.69 21.78 -6.25
C ARG A 45 -3.66 20.58 -6.29
N LEU A 46 -3.92 20.01 -7.48
CA LEU A 46 -4.80 18.84 -7.59
C LEU A 46 -4.20 17.60 -6.92
N VAL A 47 -2.88 17.43 -7.05
CA VAL A 47 -2.19 16.31 -6.39
C VAL A 47 -2.13 16.53 -4.89
N ALA A 48 -1.79 17.75 -4.45
CA ALA A 48 -1.76 18.10 -3.03
C ALA A 48 -3.12 17.87 -2.34
N GLN A 49 -4.23 18.20 -3.01
CA GLN A 49 -5.58 17.91 -2.52
C GLN A 49 -5.84 16.40 -2.38
N GLN A 50 -5.36 15.60 -3.33
CA GLN A 50 -5.50 14.13 -3.25
C GLN A 50 -4.63 13.53 -2.15
N VAL A 51 -3.37 14.00 -2.01
CA VAL A 51 -2.49 13.59 -0.90
C VAL A 51 -3.14 13.91 0.45
N HIS A 52 -3.67 15.13 0.59
CA HIS A 52 -4.35 15.53 1.83
C HIS A 52 -5.60 14.68 2.09
N PHE A 53 -6.43 14.46 1.08
CA PHE A 53 -7.66 13.65 1.21
C PHE A 53 -7.34 12.20 1.59
N ILE A 54 -6.44 11.55 0.85
CA ILE A 54 -6.05 10.16 1.09
C ILE A 54 -5.33 10.03 2.44
N GLY A 55 -4.36 10.93 2.70
CA GLY A 55 -3.53 10.90 3.90
C GLY A 55 -4.35 11.14 5.16
N ASN A 56 -5.04 12.27 5.24
CA ASN A 56 -5.77 12.69 6.44
C ASN A 56 -6.81 11.66 6.89
N HIS A 57 -7.56 11.11 5.97
CA HIS A 57 -8.57 10.11 6.32
C HIS A 57 -7.97 8.72 6.65
N SER A 58 -6.72 8.44 6.31
CA SER A 58 -6.04 7.19 6.66
C SER A 58 -5.20 7.29 7.92
N LEU A 59 -4.86 8.51 8.38
CA LEU A 59 -3.97 8.72 9.53
C LEU A 59 -4.45 8.04 10.81
N LEU A 60 -5.74 8.14 11.11
CA LEU A 60 -6.29 7.57 12.36
C LEU A 60 -6.12 6.05 12.40
N ILE A 61 -6.55 5.36 11.35
CA ILE A 61 -6.46 3.89 11.31
C ILE A 61 -5.00 3.42 11.29
N ILE A 62 -4.14 4.12 10.57
CA ILE A 62 -2.71 3.80 10.46
C ILE A 62 -1.99 4.08 11.78
N GLY A 63 -2.25 5.22 12.42
CA GLY A 63 -1.66 5.55 13.72
C GLY A 63 -2.08 4.58 14.82
N VAL A 64 -3.38 4.32 14.96
CA VAL A 64 -3.88 3.37 15.97
C VAL A 64 -3.36 1.96 15.71
N SER A 65 -3.36 1.50 14.46
CA SER A 65 -2.82 0.18 14.12
C SER A 65 -1.31 0.10 14.37
N GLY A 66 -0.54 1.13 14.03
CA GLY A 66 0.89 1.22 14.32
C GLY A 66 1.17 1.11 15.81
N LEU A 67 0.41 1.82 16.64
CA LEU A 67 0.54 1.78 18.10
C LEU A 67 0.33 0.36 18.66
N PHE A 68 -0.74 -0.31 18.25
CA PHE A 68 -1.03 -1.68 18.72
C PHE A 68 -0.02 -2.69 18.21
N VAL A 69 0.43 -2.58 16.97
CA VAL A 69 1.52 -3.44 16.44
C VAL A 69 2.81 -3.20 17.22
N GLY A 70 3.12 -1.94 17.54
CA GLY A 70 4.24 -1.59 18.41
C GLY A 70 4.14 -2.21 19.82
N PHE A 71 2.95 -2.19 20.43
CA PHE A 71 2.71 -2.85 21.72
C PHE A 71 2.99 -4.36 21.65
N VAL A 72 2.48 -5.02 20.63
CA VAL A 72 2.69 -6.47 20.45
C VAL A 72 4.15 -6.78 20.20
N LEU A 73 4.85 -6.01 19.35
CA LEU A 73 6.28 -6.17 19.13
C LEU A 73 7.11 -5.93 20.39
N GLY A 74 6.76 -4.92 21.17
CA GLY A 74 7.40 -4.65 22.45
C GLY A 74 7.28 -5.83 23.41
N LEU A 75 6.07 -6.36 23.59
CA LEU A 75 5.83 -7.52 24.46
C LEU A 75 6.52 -8.78 23.96
N GLN A 76 6.27 -9.16 22.70
CA GLN A 76 6.77 -10.40 22.15
C GLN A 76 8.28 -10.36 21.92
N GLY A 77 8.80 -9.21 21.52
CA GLY A 77 10.23 -8.96 21.40
C GLY A 77 10.95 -9.11 22.73
N TYR A 78 10.41 -8.51 23.79
CA TYR A 78 10.97 -8.68 25.15
C TYR A 78 11.01 -10.14 25.58
N TYR A 79 9.89 -10.88 25.50
CA TYR A 79 9.87 -12.29 25.91
C TYR A 79 10.83 -13.16 25.09
N THR A 80 11.06 -12.81 23.84
CA THR A 80 12.02 -13.53 23.00
C THR A 80 13.45 -13.20 23.40
N LEU A 81 13.80 -11.92 23.52
CA LEU A 81 15.14 -11.47 23.83
C LEU A 81 15.58 -11.83 25.26
N ASN A 82 14.66 -11.78 26.22
CA ASN A 82 14.93 -12.15 27.62
C ASN A 82 15.38 -13.61 27.74
N ARG A 83 14.93 -14.53 26.90
CA ARG A 83 15.40 -15.93 26.87
C ARG A 83 16.88 -16.06 26.51
N TYR A 84 17.43 -15.05 25.82
CA TYR A 84 18.83 -15.01 25.40
C TYR A 84 19.67 -14.01 26.19
N GLY A 85 19.09 -13.37 27.22
CA GLY A 85 19.79 -12.35 28.03
C GLY A 85 20.16 -11.10 27.25
N SER A 86 19.37 -10.74 26.21
CA SER A 86 19.62 -9.62 25.28
C SER A 86 18.49 -8.61 25.24
N GLU A 87 17.80 -8.42 26.37
CA GLU A 87 16.62 -7.56 26.50
C GLU A 87 16.88 -6.08 26.15
N GLU A 88 18.12 -5.61 26.33
CA GLU A 88 18.53 -4.26 25.92
C GLU A 88 18.41 -4.01 24.40
N ALA A 89 18.48 -5.07 23.58
CA ALA A 89 18.34 -4.96 22.13
C ALA A 89 16.90 -4.81 21.65
N LEU A 90 15.92 -4.68 22.56
CA LEU A 90 14.50 -4.55 22.20
C LEU A 90 14.24 -3.34 21.28
N GLY A 91 14.86 -2.20 21.57
CA GLY A 91 14.72 -1.00 20.73
C GLY A 91 15.14 -1.23 19.29
N LEU A 92 16.26 -1.90 19.09
CA LEU A 92 16.77 -2.27 17.78
C LEU A 92 15.82 -3.24 17.05
N LEU A 93 15.37 -4.29 17.73
CA LEU A 93 14.44 -5.27 17.14
C LEU A 93 13.14 -4.60 16.68
N VAL A 94 12.52 -3.75 17.52
CA VAL A 94 11.28 -3.04 17.21
C VAL A 94 11.49 -2.10 16.02
N ALA A 95 12.58 -1.33 16.03
CA ALA A 95 12.86 -0.37 14.96
C ALA A 95 13.10 -1.06 13.62
N LEU A 96 13.97 -2.08 13.55
CA LEU A 96 14.23 -2.81 12.31
C LEU A 96 13.00 -3.53 11.78
N SER A 97 12.22 -4.19 12.65
CA SER A 97 10.98 -4.86 12.24
C SER A 97 9.98 -3.90 11.62
N LEU A 98 9.83 -2.70 12.18
CA LEU A 98 8.88 -1.71 11.70
C LEU A 98 9.39 -0.97 10.45
N THR A 99 10.65 -0.56 10.41
CA THR A 99 11.16 0.23 9.28
C THR A 99 11.36 -0.60 8.02
N ARG A 100 11.91 -1.82 8.15
CA ARG A 100 12.24 -2.67 7.01
C ARG A 100 11.04 -3.41 6.43
N GLU A 101 10.12 -3.91 7.29
CA GLU A 101 9.11 -4.88 6.87
C GLU A 101 7.69 -4.45 7.26
N LEU A 102 7.36 -4.48 8.54
CA LEU A 102 5.97 -4.33 8.99
C LEU A 102 5.37 -2.96 8.69
N GLY A 103 6.17 -1.90 8.79
CA GLY A 103 5.72 -0.55 8.47
C GLY A 103 5.18 -0.44 7.04
N PRO A 104 5.98 -0.71 6.02
CA PRO A 104 5.54 -0.68 4.62
C PRO A 104 4.40 -1.65 4.33
N VAL A 105 4.50 -2.92 4.76
CA VAL A 105 3.52 -3.97 4.42
C VAL A 105 2.17 -3.73 5.07
N VAL A 106 2.15 -3.55 6.40
CA VAL A 106 0.87 -3.37 7.12
C VAL A 106 0.19 -2.09 6.68
N THR A 107 0.95 -1.01 6.49
CA THR A 107 0.39 0.23 5.94
C THR A 107 -0.20 0.01 4.55
N ALA A 108 0.46 -0.76 3.67
CA ALA A 108 -0.06 -1.04 2.33
C ALA A 108 -1.36 -1.85 2.36
N LEU A 109 -1.47 -2.83 3.26
CA LEU A 109 -2.70 -3.61 3.44
C LEU A 109 -3.86 -2.73 3.94
N LEU A 110 -3.61 -1.89 4.94
CA LEU A 110 -4.59 -0.93 5.47
C LEU A 110 -4.97 0.11 4.40
N PHE A 111 -4.00 0.58 3.62
CA PHE A 111 -4.20 1.50 2.51
C PHE A 111 -5.06 0.87 1.42
N ALA A 112 -4.81 -0.38 1.04
CA ALA A 112 -5.64 -1.10 0.07
C ALA A 112 -7.09 -1.25 0.56
N GLY A 113 -7.27 -1.59 1.84
CA GLY A 113 -8.59 -1.74 2.47
C GLY A 113 -9.38 -0.45 2.58
N ARG A 114 -8.73 0.67 2.85
CA ARG A 114 -9.41 1.95 3.09
C ARG A 114 -9.31 2.91 1.89
N ALA A 115 -8.10 3.35 1.52
CA ALA A 115 -7.90 4.32 0.44
C ALA A 115 -8.16 3.69 -0.93
N GLY A 116 -7.71 2.45 -1.14
CA GLY A 116 -7.92 1.70 -2.37
C GLY A 116 -9.41 1.51 -2.67
N THR A 117 -10.19 1.08 -1.68
CA THR A 117 -11.66 0.93 -1.82
C THR A 117 -12.36 2.25 -2.10
N SER A 118 -11.96 3.34 -1.41
CA SER A 118 -12.51 4.69 -1.64
C SER A 118 -12.26 5.15 -3.07
N LEU A 119 -11.02 5.05 -3.56
CA LEU A 119 -10.65 5.41 -4.92
C LEU A 119 -11.42 4.60 -5.97
N THR A 120 -11.55 3.28 -5.75
CA THR A 120 -12.30 2.39 -6.63
C THR A 120 -13.78 2.77 -6.67
N ALA A 121 -14.39 3.01 -5.49
CA ALA A 121 -15.79 3.39 -5.37
C ALA A 121 -16.06 4.76 -6.02
N GLU A 122 -15.22 5.76 -5.77
CA GLU A 122 -15.36 7.09 -6.38
C GLU A 122 -15.38 7.03 -7.91
N ILE A 123 -14.40 6.31 -8.52
CA ILE A 123 -14.32 6.19 -9.98
C ILE A 123 -15.49 5.39 -10.52
N GLY A 124 -15.86 4.29 -9.86
CA GLY A 124 -17.00 3.47 -10.23
C GLY A 124 -18.32 4.23 -10.17
N LEU A 125 -18.51 5.06 -9.13
CA LEU A 125 -19.70 5.93 -9.00
C LEU A 125 -19.69 7.06 -10.03
N MET A 126 -18.55 7.68 -10.34
CA MET A 126 -18.44 8.67 -11.41
C MET A 126 -18.81 8.06 -12.78
N LYS A 127 -18.46 6.78 -12.98
CA LYS A 127 -18.85 6.04 -14.18
C LYS A 127 -20.34 5.72 -14.21
N ALA A 128 -20.90 5.24 -13.11
CA ALA A 128 -22.31 4.91 -12.97
C ALA A 128 -23.22 6.14 -13.11
N GLY A 129 -22.76 7.31 -12.66
CA GLY A 129 -23.44 8.60 -12.81
C GLY A 129 -23.11 9.35 -14.11
N GLU A 130 -22.52 8.67 -15.11
CA GLU A 130 -22.17 9.22 -16.43
C GLU A 130 -21.25 10.45 -16.39
N GLN A 131 -20.65 10.77 -15.27
CA GLN A 131 -19.78 11.94 -15.09
C GLN A 131 -18.52 11.86 -15.97
N LEU A 132 -17.98 10.66 -16.16
CA LEU A 132 -16.80 10.45 -17.01
C LEU A 132 -17.15 10.71 -18.48
N SER A 133 -18.30 10.21 -18.97
CA SER A 133 -18.78 10.42 -20.31
C SER A 133 -19.15 11.89 -20.56
N ALA A 134 -19.75 12.56 -19.58
CA ALA A 134 -20.05 13.99 -19.65
C ALA A 134 -18.75 14.83 -19.77
N MET A 135 -17.66 14.45 -19.10
CA MET A 135 -16.36 15.10 -19.27
C MET A 135 -15.83 14.95 -20.71
N GLU A 136 -15.96 13.76 -21.31
CA GLU A 136 -15.53 13.50 -22.69
C GLU A 136 -16.32 14.35 -23.69
N VAL A 137 -17.64 14.47 -23.52
CA VAL A 137 -18.47 15.35 -24.32
C VAL A 137 -18.05 16.82 -24.24
N MET A 138 -17.59 17.25 -23.07
CA MET A 138 -17.04 18.60 -22.84
C MET A 138 -15.56 18.74 -23.29
N ALA A 139 -15.01 17.77 -24.02
CA ALA A 139 -13.59 17.72 -24.44
C ALA A 139 -12.59 17.75 -23.27
N VAL A 140 -12.99 17.31 -22.08
CA VAL A 140 -12.13 17.16 -20.91
C VAL A 140 -11.71 15.70 -20.79
N ASP A 141 -10.40 15.44 -20.87
CA ASP A 141 -9.85 14.09 -20.71
C ASP A 141 -10.01 13.58 -19.26
N PRO A 142 -10.87 12.54 -19.02
CA PRO A 142 -11.12 12.03 -17.68
C PRO A 142 -9.87 11.43 -17.03
N ILE A 143 -9.00 10.76 -17.82
CA ILE A 143 -7.78 10.16 -17.29
C ILE A 143 -6.88 11.24 -16.72
N ARG A 144 -6.67 12.31 -17.48
CA ARG A 144 -5.82 13.43 -17.08
C ARG A 144 -6.39 14.21 -15.90
N ARG A 145 -7.71 14.36 -15.82
CA ARG A 145 -8.38 15.17 -14.79
C ARG A 145 -8.65 14.39 -13.50
N VAL A 146 -8.94 13.08 -13.60
CA VAL A 146 -9.42 12.25 -12.50
C VAL A 146 -8.36 11.23 -12.05
N LEU A 147 -7.84 10.41 -12.98
CA LEU A 147 -6.97 9.29 -12.61
C LEU A 147 -5.56 9.73 -12.23
N VAL A 148 -4.95 10.63 -13.02
CA VAL A 148 -3.56 11.06 -12.80
C VAL A 148 -3.36 11.72 -11.43
N PRO A 149 -4.19 12.68 -10.97
CA PRO A 149 -4.01 13.27 -9.64
C PRO A 149 -4.22 12.25 -8.51
N ARG A 150 -5.18 11.31 -8.66
CA ARG A 150 -5.43 10.25 -7.68
C ARG A 150 -4.29 9.26 -7.61
N PHE A 151 -3.71 8.90 -8.75
CA PHE A 151 -2.54 8.02 -8.81
C PHE A 151 -1.37 8.59 -8.01
N TRP A 152 -0.96 9.81 -8.35
CA TRP A 152 0.16 10.45 -7.66
C TRP A 152 -0.15 10.80 -6.22
N GLY A 153 -1.41 11.14 -5.92
CA GLY A 153 -1.87 11.31 -4.55
C GLY A 153 -1.64 10.07 -3.68
N GLY A 154 -2.00 8.90 -4.19
CA GLY A 154 -1.78 7.62 -3.51
C GLY A 154 -0.30 7.25 -3.39
N VAL A 155 0.46 7.40 -4.49
CA VAL A 155 1.91 7.10 -4.52
C VAL A 155 2.69 7.95 -3.52
N ILE A 156 2.37 9.23 -3.39
CA ILE A 156 3.05 10.14 -2.46
C ILE A 156 2.57 9.93 -1.02
N ALA A 157 1.26 9.68 -0.81
CA ALA A 157 0.71 9.49 0.53
C ALA A 157 1.25 8.21 1.19
N MET A 158 1.49 7.15 0.43
CA MET A 158 1.84 5.84 0.95
C MET A 158 3.15 5.82 1.77
N PRO A 159 4.30 6.35 1.29
CA PRO A 159 5.53 6.40 2.08
C PRO A 159 5.39 7.24 3.35
N VAL A 160 4.65 8.35 3.28
CA VAL A 160 4.39 9.21 4.45
C VAL A 160 3.59 8.46 5.50
N LEU A 161 2.54 7.73 5.09
CA LEU A 161 1.73 6.93 5.99
C LEU A 161 2.52 5.76 6.60
N ALA A 162 3.41 5.12 5.82
CA ALA A 162 4.31 4.07 6.32
C ALA A 162 5.30 4.62 7.37
N ALA A 163 5.86 5.82 7.13
CA ALA A 163 6.72 6.48 8.10
C ALA A 163 5.97 6.81 9.41
N VAL A 164 4.73 7.31 9.31
CA VAL A 164 3.88 7.57 10.49
C VAL A 164 3.59 6.27 11.25
N PHE A 165 3.25 5.19 10.53
CA PHE A 165 3.02 3.87 11.15
C PHE A 165 4.24 3.39 11.93
N SER A 166 5.42 3.43 11.31
CA SER A 166 6.67 2.99 11.94
C SER A 166 7.04 3.86 13.13
N MET A 167 6.90 5.18 13.02
CA MET A 167 7.19 6.10 14.11
C MET A 167 6.26 5.86 15.31
N VAL A 168 4.96 5.76 15.09
CA VAL A 168 3.98 5.49 16.15
C VAL A 168 4.18 4.09 16.73
N GLY A 169 4.52 3.10 15.89
CA GLY A 169 4.82 1.74 16.33
C GLY A 169 6.08 1.66 17.23
N ILE A 170 7.14 2.39 16.89
CA ILE A 170 8.34 2.48 17.74
C ILE A 170 7.99 3.10 19.09
N LEU A 171 7.19 4.17 19.12
CA LEU A 171 6.71 4.76 20.39
C LEU A 171 5.85 3.77 21.18
N GLY A 172 5.04 2.94 20.52
CA GLY A 172 4.30 1.86 21.15
C GLY A 172 5.23 0.81 21.77
N GLY A 173 6.23 0.36 21.04
CA GLY A 173 7.25 -0.58 21.53
C GLY A 173 8.05 -0.02 22.71
N TRP A 174 8.41 1.26 22.64
CA TRP A 174 9.05 1.98 23.75
C TRP A 174 8.14 2.03 24.99
N PHE A 175 6.87 2.39 24.83
CA PHE A 175 5.92 2.45 25.95
C PHE A 175 5.84 1.11 26.69
N VAL A 176 5.73 0.02 25.95
CA VAL A 176 5.65 -1.32 26.54
C VAL A 176 7.00 -1.74 27.15
N GLY A 177 8.10 -1.61 26.39
CA GLY A 177 9.42 -2.07 26.84
C GLY A 177 9.97 -1.26 28.01
N VAL A 178 9.84 0.06 27.97
CA VAL A 178 10.42 0.94 29.00
C VAL A 178 9.43 1.21 30.13
N ILE A 179 8.20 1.62 29.84
CA ILE A 179 7.26 2.05 30.89
C ILE A 179 6.60 0.87 31.59
N LEU A 180 6.19 -0.18 30.87
CA LEU A 180 5.49 -1.32 31.47
C LEU A 180 6.43 -2.39 31.98
N ILE A 181 7.51 -2.69 31.27
CA ILE A 181 8.44 -3.78 31.57
C ILE A 181 9.63 -3.29 32.40
N GLY A 182 10.09 -2.05 32.21
CA GLY A 182 11.17 -1.43 32.97
C GLY A 182 12.57 -1.60 32.37
N ILE A 183 12.69 -1.79 31.05
CA ILE A 183 13.98 -1.74 30.35
C ILE A 183 14.54 -0.33 30.47
N ASP A 184 15.87 -0.22 30.60
CA ASP A 184 16.54 1.08 30.66
C ASP A 184 16.23 1.94 29.39
N PRO A 185 15.68 3.16 29.56
CA PRO A 185 15.41 4.04 28.43
C PRO A 185 16.64 4.38 27.58
N GLY A 186 17.81 4.52 28.26
CA GLY A 186 19.07 4.80 27.58
C GLY A 186 19.50 3.65 26.69
N ALA A 187 19.39 2.42 27.18
CA ALA A 187 19.71 1.21 26.42
C ALA A 187 18.78 1.08 25.18
N PHE A 188 17.45 1.27 25.37
CA PHE A 188 16.49 1.20 24.27
C PHE A 188 16.85 2.13 23.09
N TRP A 189 17.12 3.41 23.39
CA TRP A 189 17.43 4.39 22.34
C TRP A 189 18.83 4.26 21.77
N SER A 190 19.84 3.97 22.61
CA SER A 190 21.23 3.84 22.16
C SER A 190 21.43 2.63 21.26
N GLN A 191 20.84 1.47 21.60
CA GLN A 191 20.89 0.28 20.74
C GLN A 191 20.18 0.50 19.40
N MET A 192 19.05 1.20 19.41
CA MET A 192 18.34 1.57 18.20
C MET A 192 19.18 2.51 17.33
N GLN A 193 19.77 3.57 17.90
CA GLN A 193 20.57 4.54 17.15
C GLN A 193 21.88 3.94 16.63
N GLY A 194 22.48 3.04 17.36
CA GLY A 194 23.72 2.37 16.96
C GLY A 194 23.53 1.25 15.93
N GLY A 195 22.35 0.64 15.87
CA GLY A 195 22.10 -0.53 15.04
C GLY A 195 21.18 -0.32 13.84
N VAL A 196 20.53 0.83 13.71
CA VAL A 196 19.68 1.17 12.54
C VAL A 196 20.50 2.01 11.57
N ASP A 197 20.73 1.50 10.36
CA ASP A 197 21.32 2.26 9.27
C ASP A 197 20.22 3.01 8.51
N VAL A 198 20.40 4.33 8.37
CA VAL A 198 19.41 5.18 7.69
C VAL A 198 19.32 4.82 6.19
N VAL A 199 20.45 4.46 5.56
CA VAL A 199 20.47 4.15 4.12
C VAL A 199 19.93 2.75 3.87
N ASP A 200 20.43 1.76 4.61
CA ASP A 200 20.08 0.36 4.34
C ASP A 200 18.71 -0.04 4.93
N ASP A 201 18.27 0.60 6.02
CA ASP A 201 17.04 0.21 6.69
C ASP A 201 15.86 1.12 6.33
N VAL A 202 16.05 2.44 6.53
CA VAL A 202 14.94 3.39 6.33
C VAL A 202 14.66 3.60 4.84
N LEU A 203 15.70 3.77 4.02
CA LEU A 203 15.53 3.97 2.57
C LEU A 203 14.90 2.74 1.91
N ASN A 204 15.31 1.52 2.31
CA ASN A 204 14.68 0.29 1.81
C ASN A 204 13.19 0.24 2.16
N GLY A 205 12.79 0.62 3.37
CA GLY A 205 11.40 0.73 3.77
C GLY A 205 10.62 1.78 2.95
N VAL A 206 11.26 2.92 2.65
CA VAL A 206 10.67 3.97 1.80
C VAL A 206 10.50 3.46 0.35
N ILE A 207 11.48 2.77 -0.20
CA ILE A 207 11.39 2.19 -1.56
C ILE A 207 10.28 1.16 -1.62
N LYS A 208 10.18 0.23 -0.64
CA LYS A 208 9.08 -0.73 -0.55
C LYS A 208 7.73 -0.04 -0.51
N SER A 209 7.56 0.95 0.37
CA SER A 209 6.31 1.69 0.51
C SER A 209 5.92 2.45 -0.76
N LEU A 210 6.89 2.98 -1.48
CA LEU A 210 6.66 3.65 -2.77
C LEU A 210 6.19 2.66 -3.84
N VAL A 211 6.83 1.48 -3.94
CA VAL A 211 6.42 0.42 -4.87
C VAL A 211 5.00 -0.06 -4.53
N PHE A 212 4.70 -0.30 -3.26
CA PHE A 212 3.35 -0.66 -2.82
C PHE A 212 2.33 0.43 -3.13
N GLY A 213 2.69 1.69 -2.93
CA GLY A 213 1.87 2.85 -3.29
C GLY A 213 1.51 2.88 -4.77
N ILE A 214 2.50 2.64 -5.65
CA ILE A 214 2.28 2.53 -7.10
C ILE A 214 1.32 1.40 -7.42
N VAL A 215 1.58 0.20 -6.91
CA VAL A 215 0.82 -1.00 -7.28
C VAL A 215 -0.60 -0.98 -6.72
N VAL A 216 -0.77 -0.67 -5.44
CA VAL A 216 -2.10 -0.64 -4.81
C VAL A 216 -2.98 0.46 -5.41
N THR A 217 -2.42 1.65 -5.61
CA THR A 217 -3.17 2.75 -6.21
C THR A 217 -3.56 2.43 -7.66
N LEU A 218 -2.65 1.84 -8.44
CA LEU A 218 -2.93 1.45 -9.80
C LEU A 218 -4.01 0.35 -9.88
N ILE A 219 -3.98 -0.65 -8.98
CA ILE A 219 -5.03 -1.67 -8.86
C ILE A 219 -6.37 -1.00 -8.56
N ALA A 220 -6.43 -0.07 -7.62
CA ALA A 220 -7.65 0.64 -7.25
C ALA A 220 -8.24 1.42 -8.43
N LEU A 221 -7.41 2.17 -9.13
CA LEU A 221 -7.83 2.94 -10.31
C LEU A 221 -8.30 2.03 -11.45
N HIS A 222 -7.58 0.93 -11.70
CA HIS A 222 -7.95 -0.05 -12.74
C HIS A 222 -9.29 -0.72 -12.41
N GLN A 223 -9.50 -1.18 -11.17
CA GLN A 223 -10.75 -1.81 -10.76
C GLN A 223 -11.93 -0.83 -10.84
N GLY A 224 -11.74 0.41 -10.42
CA GLY A 224 -12.77 1.46 -10.53
C GLY A 224 -13.11 1.79 -11.99
N TRP A 225 -12.09 1.92 -12.85
CA TRP A 225 -12.28 2.19 -14.27
C TRP A 225 -12.95 1.04 -15.02
N ALA A 226 -12.60 -0.20 -14.70
CA ALA A 226 -13.16 -1.42 -15.29
C ALA A 226 -14.51 -1.82 -14.68
N ALA A 227 -14.96 -1.18 -13.60
CA ALA A 227 -16.22 -1.50 -12.93
C ALA A 227 -17.41 -1.38 -13.88
N GLN A 228 -18.40 -2.25 -13.72
CA GLN A 228 -19.70 -2.06 -14.34
C GLN A 228 -20.40 -0.85 -13.71
N ALA A 229 -21.12 -0.08 -14.54
CA ALA A 229 -21.81 1.14 -14.13
C ALA A 229 -23.11 0.82 -13.33
N THR A 230 -22.99 -0.03 -12.30
CA THR A 230 -24.09 -0.44 -11.41
C THR A 230 -23.59 -0.48 -9.97
N PRO A 231 -24.46 -0.30 -8.95
CA PRO A 231 -24.06 -0.40 -7.55
C PRO A 231 -23.39 -1.73 -7.21
N GLU A 232 -23.89 -2.83 -7.72
CA GLU A 232 -23.31 -4.18 -7.53
C GLU A 232 -21.94 -4.30 -8.21
N GLY A 233 -21.77 -3.68 -9.38
CA GLY A 233 -20.50 -3.62 -10.10
C GLY A 233 -19.43 -2.87 -9.31
N VAL A 234 -19.78 -1.73 -8.72
CA VAL A 234 -18.89 -0.95 -7.85
C VAL A 234 -18.53 -1.74 -6.58
N SER A 235 -19.50 -2.36 -5.93
CA SER A 235 -19.27 -3.20 -4.75
C SER A 235 -18.32 -4.37 -5.03
N ARG A 236 -18.49 -5.06 -6.16
CA ARG A 236 -17.56 -6.13 -6.58
C ARG A 236 -16.15 -5.60 -6.89
N ALA A 237 -16.06 -4.42 -7.50
CA ALA A 237 -14.78 -3.80 -7.81
C ALA A 237 -14.01 -3.43 -6.55
N THR A 238 -14.67 -2.88 -5.51
CA THR A 238 -14.04 -2.56 -4.23
C THR A 238 -13.51 -3.80 -3.53
N THR A 239 -14.29 -4.88 -3.49
CA THR A 239 -13.83 -6.17 -2.92
C THR A 239 -12.60 -6.70 -3.67
N ARG A 240 -12.61 -6.67 -5.03
CA ARG A 240 -11.46 -7.09 -5.84
C ARG A 240 -10.24 -6.22 -5.60
N THR A 241 -10.42 -4.94 -5.35
CA THR A 241 -9.32 -4.02 -5.04
C THR A 241 -8.59 -4.46 -3.78
N VAL A 242 -9.32 -4.79 -2.70
CA VAL A 242 -8.70 -5.25 -1.45
C VAL A 242 -7.96 -6.58 -1.66
N VAL A 243 -8.63 -7.56 -2.27
CA VAL A 243 -8.03 -8.90 -2.45
C VAL A 243 -6.81 -8.83 -3.36
N ASN A 244 -6.92 -8.20 -4.53
CA ASN A 244 -5.81 -8.10 -5.48
C ASN A 244 -4.68 -7.23 -4.91
N GLY A 245 -5.02 -6.14 -4.20
CA GLY A 245 -4.05 -5.29 -3.53
C GLY A 245 -3.28 -6.03 -2.46
N ALA A 246 -3.96 -6.77 -1.58
CA ALA A 246 -3.32 -7.56 -0.53
C ALA A 246 -2.40 -8.64 -1.10
N LEU A 247 -2.86 -9.41 -2.10
CA LEU A 247 -2.04 -10.44 -2.74
C LEU A 247 -0.82 -9.84 -3.46
N ALA A 248 -0.99 -8.70 -4.14
CA ALA A 248 0.10 -8.01 -4.81
C ALA A 248 1.14 -7.48 -3.80
N VAL A 249 0.70 -6.89 -2.69
CA VAL A 249 1.59 -6.41 -1.61
C VAL A 249 2.40 -7.56 -1.05
N LEU A 250 1.76 -8.66 -0.62
CA LEU A 250 2.45 -9.80 -0.03
C LEU A 250 3.42 -10.47 -1.01
N GLY A 251 3.02 -10.62 -2.28
CA GLY A 251 3.89 -11.20 -3.31
C GLY A 251 5.09 -10.30 -3.63
N LEU A 252 4.86 -8.98 -3.74
CA LEU A 252 5.94 -8.02 -4.00
C LEU A 252 6.86 -7.85 -2.79
N ASP A 253 6.32 -7.91 -1.58
CA ASP A 253 7.13 -7.84 -0.37
C ASP A 253 8.18 -8.94 -0.34
N PHE A 254 7.76 -10.18 -0.55
CA PHE A 254 8.69 -11.31 -0.65
C PHE A 254 9.77 -11.09 -1.72
N LEU A 255 9.38 -10.62 -2.91
CA LEU A 255 10.33 -10.38 -4.00
C LEU A 255 11.30 -9.24 -3.67
N LEU A 256 10.79 -8.13 -3.12
CA LEU A 256 11.62 -6.98 -2.76
C LEU A 256 12.57 -7.33 -1.62
N THR A 257 12.10 -8.03 -0.60
CA THR A 257 12.95 -8.51 0.50
C THR A 257 14.05 -9.43 -0.03
N ALA A 258 13.70 -10.40 -0.88
CA ALA A 258 14.68 -11.29 -1.47
C ALA A 258 15.75 -10.56 -2.32
N LEU A 259 15.36 -9.51 -3.06
CA LEU A 259 16.28 -8.72 -3.86
C LEU A 259 17.15 -7.77 -3.03
N MET A 260 16.60 -7.18 -1.95
CA MET A 260 17.30 -6.19 -1.13
C MET A 260 18.28 -6.82 -0.13
N PHE A 261 18.04 -8.07 0.29
CA PHE A 261 18.86 -8.78 1.26
C PHE A 261 19.65 -9.97 0.65
N ALA A 262 19.67 -10.11 -0.68
CA ALA A 262 20.44 -11.13 -1.38
C ALA A 262 21.95 -10.81 -1.51
N HIS A 263 22.43 -9.73 -0.86
CA HIS A 263 23.81 -9.30 -0.90
C HIS A 263 24.52 -9.43 0.45
#